data_77c935b7afc3ec66604001a98b6b934a
#
_entry.id   77c935b7afc3ec66604001a98b6b934a
#
_cell.length_a   1.000
_cell.length_b   1.000
_cell.length_c   1.000
_cell.angle_alpha   90.00
_cell.angle_beta   90.00
_cell.angle_gamma   90.00
#
_symmetry.space_group_name_H-M   'P 1'
#
loop_
_entity.id
_entity.type
_entity.pdbx_description
1 polymer ?
#
loop_
_entity_poly.entity_id
_entity_poly.type
_entity_poly.pdbx_seq_one_letter_code
_entity_poly.pdbx_strand_id
1 'polypeptide(L)'
;DFYTPVIAANNDFITHKPEAVRAFLRAAKRGYEFAVSDPGAAADILCTAVPELDSALAHRSAQFLASQYQAEAPTWGIIDGGRWARYYQWLNDNNLIERHIDVNAGWTMDYLER
;
A
#
# COMPACT_ATOMS: atom_id res chain seq x y z
N ASP A 1 -2.33 -8.93 -12.78
CA ASP A 1 -2.08 -7.61 -12.19
C ASP A 1 -2.92 -7.45 -10.93
N PHE A 2 -2.28 -7.28 -9.77
CA PHE A 2 -2.94 -7.20 -8.47
C PHE A 2 -2.14 -6.31 -7.50
N TYR A 3 -2.79 -5.89 -6.42
CA TYR A 3 -2.15 -5.07 -5.40
C TYR A 3 -1.33 -5.91 -4.42
N THR A 4 -0.10 -5.49 -4.16
CA THR A 4 0.75 -5.95 -3.08
C THR A 4 1.90 -4.94 -2.89
N PRO A 5 2.21 -4.50 -1.67
CA PRO A 5 1.49 -4.71 -0.43
C PRO A 5 0.21 -3.87 -0.30
N VAL A 6 -0.65 -4.22 0.66
CA VAL A 6 -1.84 -3.44 1.05
C VAL A 6 -1.82 -3.17 2.55
N ILE A 7 -2.47 -2.08 2.98
CA ILE A 7 -2.70 -1.80 4.38
C ILE A 7 -4.00 -2.47 4.79
N ALA A 8 -3.94 -3.37 5.76
CA ALA A 8 -5.10 -4.04 6.33
C ALA A 8 -5.38 -3.52 7.75
N ALA A 9 -6.63 -3.39 8.10
CA ALA A 9 -7.05 -2.99 9.43
C ALA A 9 -8.22 -3.85 9.94
N ASN A 10 -8.30 -4.02 11.25
CA ASN A 10 -9.41 -4.73 11.88
C ASN A 10 -10.70 -3.91 11.78
N ASN A 11 -11.83 -4.54 11.45
CA ASN A 11 -13.12 -3.88 11.27
C ASN A 11 -13.59 -3.16 12.53
N ASP A 12 -13.40 -3.74 13.72
CA ASP A 12 -13.77 -3.09 14.97
C ASP A 12 -12.93 -1.84 15.21
N PHE A 13 -11.64 -1.89 14.87
CA PHE A 13 -10.77 -0.72 14.99
C PHE A 13 -11.21 0.40 14.04
N ILE A 14 -11.51 0.07 12.79
CA ILE A 14 -11.99 1.04 11.79
C ILE A 14 -13.28 1.72 12.27
N THR A 15 -14.21 0.91 12.79
CA THR A 15 -15.52 1.40 13.26
C THR A 15 -15.41 2.31 14.47
N HIS A 16 -14.57 1.94 15.46
CA HIS A 16 -14.50 2.66 16.73
C HIS A 16 -13.46 3.79 16.76
N LYS A 17 -12.49 3.77 15.85
CA LYS A 17 -11.38 4.73 15.79
C LYS A 17 -11.09 5.24 14.38
N PRO A 18 -12.09 5.72 13.64
CA PRO A 18 -11.91 6.15 12.24
C PRO A 18 -10.88 7.27 12.09
N GLU A 19 -10.80 8.19 13.06
CA GLU A 19 -9.83 9.29 13.01
C GLU A 19 -8.38 8.81 13.20
N ALA A 20 -8.16 7.75 13.96
CA ALA A 20 -6.84 7.14 14.08
C ALA A 20 -6.42 6.48 12.74
N VAL A 21 -7.37 5.85 12.04
CA VAL A 21 -7.13 5.28 10.70
C VAL A 21 -6.77 6.39 9.70
N ARG A 22 -7.51 7.49 9.68
CA ARG A 22 -7.21 8.66 8.83
C ARG A 22 -5.84 9.26 9.14
N ALA A 23 -5.53 9.44 10.42
CA ALA A 23 -4.24 9.97 10.86
C ALA A 23 -3.07 9.06 10.44
N PHE A 24 -3.22 7.74 10.57
CA PHE A 24 -2.23 6.77 10.11
C PHE A 24 -2.03 6.86 8.60
N LEU A 25 -3.11 6.88 7.81
CA LEU A 25 -3.02 6.97 6.35
C LEU A 25 -2.39 8.28 5.89
N ARG A 26 -2.68 9.42 6.56
CA ARG A 26 -1.99 10.70 6.28
C ARG A 26 -0.48 10.59 6.54
N ALA A 27 -0.09 9.97 7.65
CA ALA A 27 1.32 9.79 7.97
C ALA A 27 2.03 8.86 6.97
N ALA A 28 1.39 7.74 6.61
CA ALA A 28 1.89 6.81 5.61
C ALA A 28 2.04 7.48 4.23
N LYS A 29 1.01 8.20 3.78
CA LYS A 29 1.04 8.97 2.53
C LYS A 29 2.24 9.92 2.47
N ARG A 30 2.45 10.72 3.51
CA ARG A 30 3.60 11.62 3.60
C ARG A 30 4.95 10.88 3.52
N GLY A 31 5.04 9.72 4.17
CA GLY A 31 6.24 8.88 4.11
C GLY A 31 6.52 8.36 2.70
N TYR A 32 5.50 7.88 2.00
CA TYR A 32 5.63 7.42 0.62
C TYR A 32 5.92 8.57 -0.36
N GLU A 33 5.26 9.72 -0.22
CA GLU A 33 5.55 10.90 -1.02
C GLU A 33 7.00 11.40 -0.82
N PHE A 34 7.50 11.34 0.41
CA PHE A 34 8.91 11.63 0.70
C PHE A 34 9.84 10.60 0.01
N ALA A 35 9.56 9.31 0.12
CA ALA A 35 10.37 8.25 -0.51
C ALA A 35 10.37 8.34 -2.05
N VAL A 36 9.29 8.84 -2.65
CA VAL A 36 9.22 9.12 -4.09
C VAL A 36 10.07 10.34 -4.46
N SER A 37 10.00 11.41 -3.65
CA SER A 37 10.71 12.67 -3.94
C SER A 37 12.21 12.61 -3.67
N ASP A 38 12.63 11.86 -2.65
CA ASP A 38 14.03 11.66 -2.28
C ASP A 38 14.28 10.22 -1.81
N PRO A 39 14.38 9.28 -2.76
CA PRO A 39 14.62 7.87 -2.43
C PRO A 39 15.98 7.63 -1.76
N GLY A 40 16.98 8.49 -2.00
CA GLY A 40 18.28 8.41 -1.36
C GLY A 40 18.18 8.68 0.13
N ALA A 41 17.58 9.82 0.51
CA ALA A 41 17.39 10.16 1.92
C ALA A 41 16.47 9.15 2.63
N ALA A 42 15.46 8.60 1.96
CA ALA A 42 14.62 7.54 2.52
C ALA A 42 15.44 6.27 2.83
N ALA A 43 16.36 5.89 1.93
CA ALA A 43 17.26 4.75 2.15
C ALA A 43 18.24 5.01 3.29
N ASP A 44 18.78 6.23 3.43
CA ASP A 44 19.65 6.61 4.54
C ASP A 44 18.96 6.50 5.90
N ILE A 45 17.69 6.96 5.98
CA ILE A 45 16.87 6.83 7.20
C ILE A 45 16.67 5.35 7.54
N LEU A 46 16.33 4.52 6.54
CA LEU A 46 16.15 3.08 6.74
C LEU A 46 17.44 2.40 7.23
N CYS A 47 18.58 2.66 6.59
CA CYS A 47 19.86 2.07 6.96
C CYS A 47 20.34 2.55 8.35
N THR A 48 19.99 3.79 8.74
CA THR A 48 20.26 4.28 10.10
C THR A 48 19.42 3.55 11.14
N ALA A 49 18.15 3.26 10.83
CA ALA A 49 17.26 2.56 11.75
C ALA A 49 17.54 1.05 11.82
N VAL A 50 18.08 0.47 10.74
CA VAL A 50 18.36 -0.97 10.59
C VAL A 50 19.77 -1.16 10.04
N PRO A 51 20.80 -1.06 10.92
CA PRO A 51 22.21 -1.03 10.51
C PRO A 51 22.73 -2.31 9.85
N GLU A 52 22.04 -3.43 10.01
CA GLU A 52 22.35 -4.73 9.39
C GLU A 52 21.99 -4.83 7.90
N LEU A 53 21.28 -3.85 7.35
CA LEU A 53 20.96 -3.82 5.92
C LEU A 53 22.18 -3.49 5.05
N ASP A 54 22.26 -4.13 3.89
CA ASP A 54 23.19 -3.72 2.84
C ASP A 54 22.75 -2.35 2.28
N SER A 55 23.52 -1.31 2.62
CA SER A 55 23.21 0.07 2.25
C SER A 55 23.16 0.25 0.72
N ALA A 56 24.05 -0.38 -0.03
CA ALA A 56 24.06 -0.28 -1.49
C ALA A 56 22.82 -0.92 -2.12
N LEU A 57 22.36 -2.04 -1.57
CA LEU A 57 21.13 -2.68 -1.99
C LEU A 57 19.90 -1.84 -1.61
N ALA A 58 19.86 -1.29 -0.40
CA ALA A 58 18.77 -0.45 0.07
C ALA A 58 18.57 0.79 -0.83
N HIS A 59 19.67 1.49 -1.16
CA HIS A 59 19.61 2.64 -2.07
C HIS A 59 19.13 2.27 -3.48
N ARG A 60 19.66 1.21 -4.07
CA ARG A 60 19.20 0.76 -5.41
C ARG A 60 17.74 0.34 -5.40
N SER A 61 17.31 -0.35 -4.35
CA SER A 61 15.92 -0.74 -4.17
C SER A 61 15.00 0.47 -4.03
N ALA A 62 15.37 1.45 -3.20
CA ALA A 62 14.60 2.67 -3.02
C ALA A 62 14.45 3.46 -4.32
N GLN A 63 15.53 3.63 -5.09
CA GLN A 63 15.51 4.28 -6.40
C GLN A 63 14.60 3.56 -7.41
N PHE A 64 14.67 2.23 -7.44
CA PHE A 64 13.82 1.42 -8.34
C PHE A 64 12.35 1.51 -7.94
N LEU A 65 12.04 1.41 -6.64
CA LEU A 65 10.67 1.39 -6.13
C LEU A 65 10.00 2.76 -6.11
N ALA A 66 10.76 3.86 -6.12
CA ALA A 66 10.20 5.20 -6.07
C ALA A 66 9.13 5.45 -7.15
N SER A 67 9.37 4.98 -8.38
CA SER A 67 8.40 5.08 -9.47
C SER A 67 7.22 4.11 -9.36
N GLN A 68 7.30 3.13 -8.46
CA GLN A 68 6.28 2.08 -8.30
C GLN A 68 5.29 2.39 -7.18
N TYR A 69 5.68 3.19 -6.18
CA TYR A 69 4.85 3.44 -4.98
C TYR A 69 3.53 4.13 -5.28
N GLN A 70 3.48 4.95 -6.30
CA GLN A 70 2.25 5.59 -6.76
C GLN A 70 1.88 5.13 -8.18
N ALA A 71 2.88 4.77 -9.00
CA ALA A 71 2.75 4.37 -10.40
C ALA A 71 1.85 5.37 -11.19
N GLU A 72 0.83 4.86 -11.86
CA GLU A 72 -0.11 5.67 -12.66
C GLU A 72 -1.25 6.30 -11.84
N ALA A 73 -1.34 6.02 -10.53
CA ALA A 73 -2.40 6.57 -9.70
C ALA A 73 -2.25 8.10 -9.51
N PRO A 74 -3.34 8.86 -9.45
CA PRO A 74 -3.29 10.33 -9.28
C PRO A 74 -2.72 10.75 -7.92
N THR A 75 -2.81 9.88 -6.92
CA THR A 75 -2.21 10.06 -5.59
C THR A 75 -1.93 8.70 -4.95
N TRP A 76 -1.00 8.67 -3.99
CA TRP A 76 -0.69 7.45 -3.25
C TRP A 76 -1.91 6.90 -2.50
N GLY A 77 -2.03 5.57 -2.45
CA GLY A 77 -3.01 4.84 -1.66
C GLY A 77 -4.35 4.60 -2.36
N ILE A 78 -4.56 5.10 -3.57
CA ILE A 78 -5.78 4.82 -4.32
C ILE A 78 -5.81 3.35 -4.77
N ILE A 79 -6.92 2.69 -4.46
CA ILE A 79 -7.24 1.36 -4.98
C ILE A 79 -8.17 1.51 -6.19
N ASP A 80 -7.74 0.98 -7.33
CA ASP A 80 -8.60 0.79 -8.51
C ASP A 80 -9.49 -0.44 -8.29
N GLY A 81 -10.78 -0.20 -8.12
CA GLY A 81 -11.75 -1.27 -7.87
C GLY A 81 -11.83 -2.30 -9.01
N GLY A 82 -11.59 -1.89 -10.25
CA GLY A 82 -11.55 -2.82 -11.38
C GLY A 82 -10.35 -3.76 -11.34
N ARG A 83 -9.17 -3.25 -10.95
CA ARG A 83 -7.97 -4.08 -10.72
C ARG A 83 -8.20 -5.07 -9.57
N TRP A 84 -8.78 -4.59 -8.47
CA TRP A 84 -9.14 -5.41 -7.34
C TRP A 84 -10.12 -6.53 -7.73
N ALA A 85 -11.24 -6.17 -8.39
CA ALA A 85 -12.27 -7.12 -8.81
C ALA A 85 -11.74 -8.18 -9.77
N ARG A 86 -10.91 -7.82 -10.76
CA ARG A 86 -10.32 -8.79 -11.70
C ARG A 86 -9.48 -9.85 -11.00
N TYR A 87 -8.73 -9.48 -9.97
CA TYR A 87 -7.91 -10.43 -9.23
C TYR A 87 -8.78 -11.43 -8.44
N TYR A 88 -9.78 -10.93 -7.72
CA TYR A 88 -10.69 -11.79 -6.95
C TYR A 88 -11.58 -12.64 -7.85
N GLN A 89 -11.99 -12.13 -9.00
CA GLN A 89 -12.69 -12.93 -10.00
C GLN A 89 -11.82 -14.10 -10.48
N TRP A 90 -10.55 -13.82 -10.77
CA TRP A 90 -9.60 -14.86 -11.16
C TRP A 90 -9.41 -15.93 -10.07
N LEU A 91 -9.33 -15.53 -8.79
CA LEU A 91 -9.27 -16.48 -7.67
C LEU A 91 -10.51 -17.38 -7.62
N ASN A 92 -11.69 -16.79 -7.76
CA ASN A 92 -12.97 -17.52 -7.78
C ASN A 92 -13.04 -18.51 -8.97
N ASP A 93 -12.72 -18.06 -10.17
CA ASP A 93 -12.81 -18.85 -11.41
C ASP A 93 -11.83 -20.03 -11.41
N ASN A 94 -10.70 -19.90 -10.73
CA ASN A 94 -9.69 -20.95 -10.62
C ASN A 94 -9.82 -21.80 -9.34
N ASN A 95 -10.87 -21.60 -8.53
CA ASN A 95 -11.10 -22.30 -7.27
C ASN A 95 -9.90 -22.26 -6.31
N LEU A 96 -9.20 -21.12 -6.25
CA LEU A 96 -8.02 -20.93 -5.39
C LEU A 96 -8.37 -20.50 -3.97
N ILE A 97 -9.65 -20.32 -3.68
CA ILE A 97 -10.22 -19.95 -2.38
C ILE A 97 -11.37 -20.88 -2.04
N GLU A 98 -11.48 -21.24 -0.77
CA GLU A 98 -12.47 -22.23 -0.29
C GLU A 98 -13.92 -21.77 -0.47
N ARG A 99 -14.17 -20.48 -0.41
CA ARG A 99 -15.50 -19.89 -0.56
C ARG A 99 -15.47 -18.76 -1.56
N HIS A 100 -16.47 -18.70 -2.42
CA HIS A 100 -16.66 -17.60 -3.36
C HIS A 100 -16.68 -16.25 -2.62
N ILE A 101 -15.87 -15.31 -3.07
CA ILE A 101 -15.75 -13.96 -2.49
C ILE A 101 -16.46 -12.97 -3.41
N ASP A 102 -17.20 -12.02 -2.83
CA ASP A 102 -17.66 -10.85 -3.55
C ASP A 102 -16.45 -10.02 -4.01
N VAL A 103 -16.28 -9.89 -5.30
CA VAL A 103 -15.13 -9.21 -5.92
C VAL A 103 -15.05 -7.72 -5.59
N ASN A 104 -16.13 -7.11 -5.11
CA ASN A 104 -16.20 -5.72 -4.71
C ASN A 104 -16.03 -5.51 -3.19
N ALA A 105 -15.92 -6.61 -2.42
CA ALA A 105 -15.76 -6.53 -0.97
C ALA A 105 -14.29 -6.45 -0.55
N GLY A 106 -14.08 -6.18 0.73
CA GLY A 106 -12.77 -6.28 1.39
C GLY A 106 -11.87 -5.05 1.27
N TRP A 107 -12.33 -3.96 0.65
CA TRP A 107 -11.58 -2.72 0.58
C TRP A 107 -12.48 -1.48 0.70
N THR A 108 -11.89 -0.35 1.07
CA THR A 108 -12.59 0.95 1.12
C THR A 108 -11.62 2.09 0.89
N MET A 109 -12.13 3.20 0.35
CA MET A 109 -11.43 4.46 0.18
C MET A 109 -11.91 5.56 1.15
N ASP A 110 -12.82 5.22 2.07
CA ASP A 110 -13.52 6.20 2.92
C ASP A 110 -12.61 6.90 3.94
N TYR A 111 -11.44 6.33 4.19
CA TYR A 111 -10.47 6.83 5.16
C TYR A 111 -9.26 7.51 4.53
N LEU A 112 -9.11 7.43 3.20
CA LEU A 112 -8.04 8.11 2.47
C LEU A 112 -8.47 9.54 2.15
N GLU A 113 -7.75 10.51 2.68
CA GLU A 113 -7.93 11.93 2.31
C GLU A 113 -7.32 12.20 0.92
N ARG A 114 -8.13 12.78 0.05
CA ARG A 114 -7.76 13.09 -1.34
C ARG A 114 -7.01 14.41 -1.44
#